data_391e973937075a9dcb997e8b7cd085e4
#
_entry.id   391e973937075a9dcb997e8b7cd085e4
#
_cell.length_a   1.000
_cell.length_b   1.000
_cell.length_c   1.000
_cell.angle_alpha   90.00
_cell.angle_beta   90.00
_cell.angle_gamma   90.00
#
_symmetry.space_group_name_H-M   'P 1'
#
loop_
_entity.id
_entity.type
_entity.pdbx_description
1 polymer ?
#
loop_
_entity_poly.entity_id
_entity_poly.type
_entity_poly.pdbx_seq_one_letter_code
_entity_poly.pdbx_strand_id
1 'polypeptide(L)'
;SGSVIVQGGVITNTGLIPASASVGSTTAFSSTTAAYSSSTFDSSNNKIVVAYADNNGYGTGVVGTVSGNTVSYGTPVVFSTNFSYYTSIVYDSANNRVVIAYQDAGNSNYGTAIVGTVSGTSISFGTAVVFNAAYTQSIGIGFDSNANKVVIAYRDVGTSYGTAIVGTVSGTSISFGTEVVYQSSNSEYNAVTFDSSNNKIVVAYTCAATNGTASVGTVSGTSISFGTAVAFNPTRSSNYLSGAFDSNSNKVVLYYSDSPTAAIGGMCVVGTVSGTSISFGTAVAVGTSTSSSFTALSFDSSVNKIMMAYRGYFSGTYLGRLAVGTVSGTSITVADAITFNAANSYYISLAFDSNANKSVLSYSS
;
A
#
# COMPACT_ATOMS: atom_id res chain seq x y z
N SER A 1 0.37 -18.91 -2.51
CA SER A 1 0.92 -17.55 -2.76
C SER A 1 1.20 -17.35 -4.24
N GLY A 2 0.66 -16.34 -4.83
CA GLY A 2 0.82 -16.09 -6.26
C GLY A 2 0.93 -14.61 -6.59
N SER A 3 1.51 -14.31 -7.75
CA SER A 3 1.50 -12.97 -8.35
C SER A 3 0.80 -13.02 -9.70
N VAL A 4 0.07 -11.97 -10.01
CA VAL A 4 -0.66 -11.80 -11.27
C VAL A 4 -0.29 -10.47 -11.86
N ILE A 5 0.00 -10.43 -13.17
CA ILE A 5 0.18 -9.20 -13.90
C ILE A 5 -1.17 -8.73 -14.42
N VAL A 6 -1.48 -7.48 -14.16
CA VAL A 6 -2.67 -6.83 -14.69
C VAL A 6 -2.27 -5.85 -15.78
N GLN A 7 -2.86 -6.00 -16.96
CA GLN A 7 -2.69 -5.05 -18.06
C GLN A 7 -3.85 -4.06 -18.02
N GLY A 8 -3.54 -2.75 -17.96
CA GLY A 8 -4.53 -1.71 -18.20
C GLY A 8 -5.02 -1.79 -19.65
N GLY A 9 -6.33 -1.81 -19.87
CA GLY A 9 -6.90 -1.89 -21.23
C GLY A 9 -6.66 -0.59 -21.99
N VAL A 10 -6.35 -0.71 -23.29
CA VAL A 10 -6.33 0.42 -24.22
C VAL A 10 -7.77 0.88 -24.47
N ILE A 11 -8.04 2.15 -24.17
CA ILE A 11 -9.32 2.78 -24.53
C ILE A 11 -9.32 3.01 -26.05
N THR A 12 -10.07 2.21 -26.79
CA THR A 12 -10.53 2.65 -28.10
C THR A 12 -11.70 3.61 -27.86
N ASN A 13 -11.56 4.81 -28.36
CA ASN A 13 -12.42 5.97 -28.14
C ASN A 13 -13.86 5.77 -28.69
N THR A 14 -14.69 5.05 -27.95
CA THR A 14 -16.14 5.05 -28.13
C THR A 14 -16.80 5.26 -26.76
N GLY A 15 -17.14 6.51 -26.49
CA GLY A 15 -17.66 7.01 -25.20
C GLY A 15 -18.43 6.02 -24.35
N LEU A 16 -18.14 6.03 -23.04
CA LEU A 16 -18.96 5.46 -21.96
C LEU A 16 -18.68 4.03 -21.48
N ILE A 17 -17.61 3.33 -21.88
CA ILE A 17 -17.28 2.05 -21.23
C ILE A 17 -15.95 2.22 -20.47
N PRO A 18 -15.94 1.99 -19.12
CA PRO A 18 -14.69 1.95 -18.38
C PRO A 18 -13.76 0.85 -18.91
N ALA A 19 -12.45 1.12 -18.99
CA ALA A 19 -11.48 0.16 -19.49
C ALA A 19 -11.53 -1.14 -18.68
N SER A 20 -11.69 -2.28 -19.35
CA SER A 20 -11.57 -3.60 -18.72
C SER A 20 -10.10 -3.94 -18.51
N ALA A 21 -9.76 -4.48 -17.33
CA ALA A 21 -8.46 -5.07 -17.09
C ALA A 21 -8.42 -6.52 -17.57
N SER A 22 -7.25 -7.01 -17.96
CA SER A 22 -7.00 -8.43 -18.16
C SER A 22 -5.92 -8.92 -17.19
N VAL A 23 -6.04 -10.16 -16.75
CA VAL A 23 -5.12 -10.78 -15.78
C VAL A 23 -4.20 -11.75 -16.52
N GLY A 24 -2.89 -11.59 -16.33
CA GLY A 24 -1.87 -12.50 -16.87
C GLY A 24 -1.77 -13.81 -16.09
N SER A 25 -0.77 -14.62 -16.42
CA SER A 25 -0.52 -15.89 -15.73
C SER A 25 -0.03 -15.67 -14.30
N THR A 26 -0.52 -16.51 -13.37
CA THR A 26 -0.07 -16.51 -11.98
C THR A 26 1.27 -17.24 -11.86
N THR A 27 2.22 -16.65 -11.13
CA THR A 27 3.50 -17.26 -10.77
C THR A 27 3.68 -17.21 -9.26
N ALA A 28 4.04 -18.33 -8.64
CA ALA A 28 4.30 -18.38 -7.20
C ALA A 28 5.62 -17.66 -6.87
N PHE A 29 5.59 -16.73 -5.91
CA PHE A 29 6.79 -16.10 -5.35
C PHE A 29 7.27 -16.80 -4.08
N SER A 30 6.47 -17.70 -3.52
CA SER A 30 6.81 -18.55 -2.39
C SER A 30 6.23 -19.95 -2.66
N SER A 31 6.97 -20.98 -2.30
CA SER A 31 6.50 -22.37 -2.35
C SER A 31 5.63 -22.76 -1.15
N THR A 32 5.52 -21.88 -0.16
CA THR A 32 4.77 -22.05 1.08
C THR A 32 3.86 -20.86 1.34
N THR A 33 3.07 -20.88 2.41
CA THR A 33 2.21 -19.78 2.81
C THR A 33 3.02 -18.49 2.98
N ALA A 34 2.50 -17.37 2.48
CA ALA A 34 3.04 -16.04 2.70
C ALA A 34 1.97 -15.17 3.37
N ALA A 35 2.37 -14.43 4.41
CA ALA A 35 1.49 -13.53 5.15
C ALA A 35 2.05 -12.10 5.12
N TYR A 36 1.18 -11.12 5.37
CA TYR A 36 1.57 -9.71 5.44
C TYR A 36 2.37 -9.24 4.21
N SER A 37 2.02 -9.71 3.01
CA SER A 37 2.76 -9.34 1.80
C SER A 37 2.51 -7.89 1.41
N SER A 38 3.59 -7.22 1.03
CA SER A 38 3.62 -5.87 0.48
C SER A 38 4.61 -5.80 -0.66
N SER A 39 4.34 -5.00 -1.70
CA SER A 39 5.17 -4.93 -2.90
C SER A 39 5.44 -3.50 -3.32
N THR A 40 6.60 -3.30 -3.95
CA THR A 40 7.00 -2.02 -4.56
C THR A 40 7.73 -2.25 -5.86
N PHE A 41 7.81 -1.21 -6.70
CA PHE A 41 8.60 -1.21 -7.92
C PHE A 41 9.90 -0.44 -7.73
N ASP A 42 11.02 -1.12 -7.92
CA ASP A 42 12.36 -0.54 -8.02
C ASP A 42 12.61 -0.10 -9.46
N SER A 43 12.45 1.19 -9.71
CA SER A 43 12.60 1.76 -11.05
C SER A 43 14.05 1.83 -11.55
N SER A 44 15.06 1.77 -10.67
CA SER A 44 16.46 1.75 -11.07
C SER A 44 16.90 0.41 -11.64
N ASN A 45 16.37 -0.68 -11.08
CA ASN A 45 16.68 -2.03 -11.52
C ASN A 45 15.58 -2.64 -12.40
N ASN A 46 14.45 -1.93 -12.58
CA ASN A 46 13.25 -2.43 -13.26
C ASN A 46 12.78 -3.76 -12.66
N LYS A 47 12.57 -3.78 -11.35
CA LYS A 47 12.19 -4.97 -10.59
C LYS A 47 11.00 -4.71 -9.66
N ILE A 48 10.18 -5.72 -9.49
CA ILE A 48 9.21 -5.78 -8.39
C ILE A 48 9.90 -6.40 -7.18
N VAL A 49 9.72 -5.81 -6.02
CA VAL A 49 10.17 -6.41 -4.76
C VAL A 49 8.95 -6.71 -3.92
N VAL A 50 8.84 -7.96 -3.45
CA VAL A 50 7.79 -8.40 -2.53
C VAL A 50 8.42 -8.73 -1.19
N ALA A 51 7.95 -8.12 -0.13
CA ALA A 51 8.29 -8.45 1.26
C ALA A 51 7.11 -9.15 1.92
N TYR A 52 7.36 -10.21 2.68
CA TYR A 52 6.33 -11.02 3.32
C TYR A 52 6.88 -11.80 4.52
N ALA A 53 5.99 -12.31 5.37
CA ALA A 53 6.34 -13.33 6.35
C ALA A 53 6.13 -14.72 5.72
N ASP A 54 7.14 -15.58 5.73
CA ASP A 54 7.06 -16.96 5.22
C ASP A 54 6.27 -17.88 6.17
N ASN A 55 6.19 -19.18 5.90
CA ASN A 55 5.44 -20.13 6.75
C ASN A 55 6.04 -20.33 8.15
N ASN A 56 7.29 -19.93 8.39
CA ASN A 56 7.89 -19.90 9.71
C ASN A 56 7.65 -18.54 10.40
N GLY A 57 7.02 -17.59 9.70
CA GLY A 57 6.85 -16.22 10.10
C GLY A 57 8.06 -15.33 9.84
N TYR A 58 9.11 -15.85 9.23
CA TYR A 58 10.34 -15.09 8.97
C TYR A 58 10.11 -14.00 7.93
N GLY A 59 10.61 -12.82 8.23
CA GLY A 59 10.59 -11.72 7.28
C GLY A 59 11.46 -12.04 6.07
N THR A 60 10.85 -12.12 4.88
CA THR A 60 11.50 -12.58 3.65
C THR A 60 11.22 -11.60 2.52
N GLY A 61 12.22 -11.32 1.69
CA GLY A 61 12.11 -10.51 0.49
C GLY A 61 12.44 -11.31 -0.76
N VAL A 62 11.75 -11.04 -1.86
CA VAL A 62 11.99 -11.67 -3.16
C VAL A 62 11.90 -10.64 -4.29
N VAL A 63 12.74 -10.81 -5.31
CA VAL A 63 12.82 -9.91 -6.47
C VAL A 63 12.16 -10.56 -7.68
N GLY A 64 11.20 -9.85 -8.29
CA GLY A 64 10.47 -10.26 -9.48
C GLY A 64 10.90 -9.47 -10.73
N THR A 65 10.95 -10.15 -11.86
CA THR A 65 11.17 -9.54 -13.18
C THR A 65 9.92 -9.72 -14.02
N VAL A 66 9.35 -8.62 -14.48
CA VAL A 66 8.20 -8.64 -15.38
C VAL A 66 8.66 -8.88 -16.81
N SER A 67 8.01 -9.81 -17.50
CA SER A 67 8.23 -10.08 -18.94
C SER A 67 6.89 -10.41 -19.60
N GLY A 68 6.44 -9.57 -20.51
CA GLY A 68 5.11 -9.68 -21.10
C GLY A 68 4.01 -9.66 -20.04
N ASN A 69 3.28 -10.77 -19.89
CA ASN A 69 2.19 -10.94 -18.92
C ASN A 69 2.55 -11.93 -17.80
N THR A 70 3.84 -12.12 -17.52
CA THR A 70 4.33 -13.01 -16.47
C THR A 70 5.35 -12.31 -15.57
N VAL A 71 5.52 -12.83 -14.36
CA VAL A 71 6.60 -12.44 -13.44
C VAL A 71 7.44 -13.69 -13.17
N SER A 72 8.75 -13.57 -13.29
CA SER A 72 9.70 -14.56 -12.78
C SER A 72 10.37 -14.06 -11.52
N TYR A 73 10.54 -14.91 -10.51
CA TYR A 73 11.11 -14.56 -9.23
C TYR A 73 12.49 -15.16 -9.05
N GLY A 74 13.38 -14.40 -8.40
CA GLY A 74 14.67 -14.88 -7.91
C GLY A 74 14.53 -15.69 -6.63
N THR A 75 15.66 -15.99 -5.99
CA THR A 75 15.68 -16.71 -4.71
C THR A 75 15.24 -15.79 -3.58
N PRO A 76 14.24 -16.19 -2.74
CA PRO A 76 13.88 -15.44 -1.55
C PRO A 76 15.02 -15.31 -0.55
N VAL A 77 15.14 -14.18 0.09
CA VAL A 77 16.19 -13.87 1.09
C VAL A 77 15.53 -13.43 2.39
N VAL A 78 15.89 -14.10 3.49
CA VAL A 78 15.38 -13.79 4.83
C VAL A 78 16.04 -12.49 5.34
N PHE A 79 15.26 -11.52 5.79
CA PHE A 79 15.74 -10.30 6.45
C PHE A 79 15.51 -10.32 7.98
N SER A 80 14.60 -11.16 8.48
CA SER A 80 14.36 -11.36 9.90
C SER A 80 14.04 -12.82 10.17
N THR A 81 14.72 -13.44 11.12
CA THR A 81 14.46 -14.82 11.58
C THR A 81 13.41 -14.88 12.69
N ASN A 82 12.69 -13.77 12.93
CA ASN A 82 11.58 -13.67 13.84
C ASN A 82 10.28 -13.45 13.07
N PHE A 83 9.15 -13.68 13.72
CA PHE A 83 7.85 -13.38 13.15
C PHE A 83 7.75 -11.88 12.81
N SER A 84 7.47 -11.58 11.53
CA SER A 84 7.38 -10.23 10.98
C SER A 84 5.94 -9.92 10.60
N TYR A 85 5.25 -9.11 11.44
CA TYR A 85 3.87 -8.71 11.20
C TYR A 85 3.79 -7.34 10.55
N TYR A 86 2.67 -7.02 9.91
CA TYR A 86 2.38 -5.70 9.32
C TYR A 86 3.49 -5.21 8.38
N THR A 87 4.08 -6.13 7.61
CA THR A 87 5.17 -5.80 6.68
C THR A 87 4.69 -4.81 5.64
N SER A 88 5.41 -3.71 5.48
CA SER A 88 5.13 -2.66 4.49
C SER A 88 6.43 -2.23 3.84
N ILE A 89 6.45 -2.07 2.50
CA ILE A 89 7.65 -1.79 1.71
C ILE A 89 7.47 -0.57 0.83
N VAL A 90 8.55 0.22 0.68
CA VAL A 90 8.60 1.34 -0.26
C VAL A 90 9.94 1.37 -0.98
N TYR A 91 9.97 1.92 -2.18
CA TYR A 91 11.18 2.21 -2.92
C TYR A 91 11.61 3.66 -2.71
N ASP A 92 12.83 3.84 -2.20
CA ASP A 92 13.54 5.10 -2.09
C ASP A 92 14.34 5.34 -3.38
N SER A 93 13.77 6.15 -4.27
CA SER A 93 14.38 6.45 -5.57
C SER A 93 15.60 7.36 -5.48
N ALA A 94 15.80 8.08 -4.37
CA ALA A 94 16.95 8.95 -4.19
C ALA A 94 18.23 8.15 -3.88
N ASN A 95 18.06 7.04 -3.17
CA ASN A 95 19.20 6.18 -2.75
C ASN A 95 19.23 4.85 -3.52
N ASN A 96 18.26 4.57 -4.39
CA ASN A 96 18.10 3.30 -5.09
C ASN A 96 18.05 2.13 -4.10
N ARG A 97 17.17 2.22 -3.11
CA ARG A 97 16.98 1.23 -2.06
C ARG A 97 15.50 0.92 -1.85
N VAL A 98 15.24 -0.27 -1.37
CA VAL A 98 13.92 -0.56 -0.78
C VAL A 98 14.04 -0.45 0.74
N VAL A 99 12.98 0.03 1.38
CA VAL A 99 12.86 0.08 2.83
C VAL A 99 11.65 -0.73 3.25
N ILE A 100 11.87 -1.68 4.14
CA ILE A 100 10.83 -2.53 4.71
C ILE A 100 10.65 -2.14 6.17
N ALA A 101 9.42 -1.79 6.55
CA ALA A 101 9.02 -1.58 7.94
C ALA A 101 8.13 -2.76 8.39
N TYR A 102 8.34 -3.24 9.61
CA TYR A 102 7.62 -4.39 10.16
C TYR A 102 7.60 -4.37 11.69
N GLN A 103 6.69 -5.13 12.28
CA GLN A 103 6.70 -5.46 13.69
C GLN A 103 7.59 -6.68 13.91
N ASP A 104 8.62 -6.56 14.74
CA ASP A 104 9.53 -7.66 15.08
C ASP A 104 9.07 -8.35 16.36
N ALA A 105 8.43 -9.51 16.22
CA ALA A 105 7.94 -10.28 17.36
C ALA A 105 9.08 -10.84 18.24
N GLY A 106 10.25 -11.07 17.67
CA GLY A 106 11.44 -11.52 18.43
C GLY A 106 12.08 -10.41 19.24
N ASN A 107 11.76 -9.15 18.95
CA ASN A 107 12.20 -7.98 19.69
C ASN A 107 11.02 -7.26 20.35
N SER A 108 10.29 -7.94 21.21
CA SER A 108 9.18 -7.38 22.01
C SER A 108 8.08 -6.71 21.17
N ASN A 109 7.89 -7.13 19.91
CA ASN A 109 6.96 -6.52 18.96
C ASN A 109 7.29 -5.05 18.62
N TYR A 110 8.55 -4.65 18.68
CA TYR A 110 9.00 -3.31 18.35
C TYR A 110 8.85 -3.02 16.85
N GLY A 111 8.58 -1.76 16.55
CA GLY A 111 8.61 -1.26 15.17
C GLY A 111 10.04 -1.21 14.66
N THR A 112 10.33 -1.98 13.61
CA THR A 112 11.67 -2.18 13.06
C THR A 112 11.66 -1.91 11.57
N ALA A 113 12.75 -1.33 11.03
CA ALA A 113 12.92 -1.15 9.60
C ALA A 113 14.27 -1.66 9.13
N ILE A 114 14.33 -2.09 7.87
CA ILE A 114 15.55 -2.60 7.23
C ILE A 114 15.64 -2.09 5.79
N VAL A 115 16.88 -1.81 5.36
CA VAL A 115 17.18 -1.33 4.01
C VAL A 115 17.66 -2.48 3.14
N GLY A 116 17.02 -2.64 1.97
CA GLY A 116 17.38 -3.64 0.97
C GLY A 116 18.06 -3.04 -0.27
N THR A 117 19.01 -3.74 -0.82
CA THR A 117 19.70 -3.43 -2.08
C THR A 117 19.39 -4.51 -3.09
N VAL A 118 18.74 -4.15 -4.19
CA VAL A 118 18.45 -5.06 -5.31
C VAL A 118 19.65 -5.11 -6.25
N SER A 119 20.01 -6.32 -6.68
CA SER A 119 21.03 -6.57 -7.69
C SER A 119 20.64 -7.75 -8.57
N GLY A 120 20.36 -7.50 -9.84
CA GLY A 120 19.83 -8.51 -10.74
C GLY A 120 18.49 -9.06 -10.26
N THR A 121 18.43 -10.35 -9.91
CA THR A 121 17.26 -11.04 -9.38
C THR A 121 17.38 -11.35 -7.88
N SER A 122 18.34 -10.76 -7.20
CA SER A 122 18.58 -10.98 -5.77
C SER A 122 18.43 -9.66 -4.99
N ILE A 123 18.25 -9.79 -3.68
CA ILE A 123 18.24 -8.69 -2.73
C ILE A 123 19.17 -9.01 -1.56
N SER A 124 19.87 -8.02 -1.07
CA SER A 124 20.64 -8.09 0.17
C SER A 124 20.14 -7.04 1.16
N PHE A 125 20.25 -7.32 2.44
CA PHE A 125 19.75 -6.45 3.49
C PHE A 125 20.88 -5.92 4.37
N GLY A 126 20.73 -4.68 4.82
CA GLY A 126 21.58 -4.06 5.82
C GLY A 126 21.23 -4.48 7.24
N THR A 127 21.61 -3.68 8.22
CA THR A 127 21.25 -3.91 9.62
C THR A 127 19.86 -3.35 9.92
N ALA A 128 19.03 -4.13 10.59
CA ALA A 128 17.72 -3.69 11.06
C ALA A 128 17.85 -2.62 12.14
N VAL A 129 16.98 -1.60 12.10
CA VAL A 129 16.97 -0.47 13.02
C VAL A 129 15.57 -0.32 13.62
N VAL A 130 15.48 -0.26 14.95
CA VAL A 130 14.23 0.00 15.67
C VAL A 130 13.83 1.46 15.48
N PHE A 131 12.60 1.70 15.00
CA PHE A 131 12.02 3.05 14.91
C PHE A 131 11.04 3.35 16.03
N ASN A 132 10.46 2.33 16.66
CA ASN A 132 9.63 2.47 17.85
C ASN A 132 9.96 1.34 18.84
N ALA A 133 10.52 1.70 20.00
CA ALA A 133 10.87 0.76 21.06
C ALA A 133 9.64 0.40 21.96
N ALA A 134 8.49 0.22 21.32
CA ALA A 134 7.24 -0.21 21.93
C ALA A 134 6.48 -1.15 20.97
N TYR A 135 5.43 -1.80 21.49
CA TYR A 135 4.56 -2.66 20.69
C TYR A 135 3.90 -1.85 19.56
N THR A 136 4.20 -2.20 18.31
CA THR A 136 3.84 -1.46 17.11
C THR A 136 2.89 -2.26 16.23
N GLN A 137 1.83 -1.63 15.73
CA GLN A 137 0.85 -2.26 14.82
C GLN A 137 0.45 -1.33 13.68
N SER A 138 -0.28 -1.88 12.69
CA SER A 138 -0.89 -1.12 11.60
C SER A 138 0.13 -0.21 10.88
N ILE A 139 1.25 -0.79 10.45
CA ILE A 139 2.37 -0.07 9.85
C ILE A 139 2.05 0.25 8.38
N GLY A 140 2.14 1.54 8.02
CA GLY A 140 2.15 2.04 6.65
C GLY A 140 3.45 2.80 6.37
N ILE A 141 3.95 2.72 5.14
CA ILE A 141 5.20 3.37 4.72
C ILE A 141 5.00 4.11 3.40
N GLY A 142 5.65 5.27 3.25
CA GLY A 142 5.67 6.06 2.02
C GLY A 142 7.03 6.74 1.82
N PHE A 143 7.33 7.10 0.58
CA PHE A 143 8.55 7.83 0.24
C PHE A 143 8.19 9.23 -0.28
N ASP A 144 8.69 10.25 0.40
CA ASP A 144 8.64 11.65 -0.03
C ASP A 144 9.84 11.93 -0.95
N SER A 145 9.61 11.91 -2.26
CA SER A 145 10.65 12.15 -3.24
C SER A 145 11.12 13.62 -3.33
N ASN A 146 10.36 14.55 -2.77
CA ASN A 146 10.78 15.95 -2.68
C ASN A 146 11.77 16.16 -1.52
N ALA A 147 11.49 15.59 -0.35
CA ALA A 147 12.36 15.67 0.81
C ALA A 147 13.46 14.57 0.80
N ASN A 148 13.37 13.57 -0.07
CA ASN A 148 14.17 12.36 -0.07
C ASN A 148 14.16 11.65 1.29
N LYS A 149 12.95 11.40 1.79
CA LYS A 149 12.72 10.80 3.11
C LYS A 149 11.67 9.68 3.04
N VAL A 150 11.88 8.70 3.87
CA VAL A 150 10.88 7.67 4.16
C VAL A 150 10.01 8.16 5.32
N VAL A 151 8.70 7.97 5.22
CA VAL A 151 7.76 8.25 6.31
C VAL A 151 7.07 6.95 6.68
N ILE A 152 7.14 6.58 7.96
CA ILE A 152 6.44 5.44 8.54
C ILE A 152 5.35 5.96 9.45
N ALA A 153 4.11 5.56 9.22
CA ALA A 153 2.97 5.80 10.09
C ALA A 153 2.55 4.48 10.74
N TYR A 154 2.27 4.50 12.03
CA TYR A 154 1.98 3.29 12.79
C TYR A 154 1.11 3.60 14.00
N ARG A 155 0.54 2.55 14.59
CA ARG A 155 -0.05 2.60 15.91
C ARG A 155 0.99 2.20 16.96
N ASP A 156 1.28 3.10 17.88
CA ASP A 156 1.96 2.76 19.13
C ASP A 156 0.92 2.17 20.08
N VAL A 157 0.99 0.86 20.35
CA VAL A 157 0.01 0.16 21.19
C VAL A 157 0.10 0.60 22.66
N GLY A 158 1.28 1.02 23.12
CA GLY A 158 1.48 1.49 24.50
C GLY A 158 0.66 2.74 24.83
N THR A 159 0.53 3.65 23.86
CA THR A 159 -0.30 4.86 23.97
C THR A 159 -1.64 4.73 23.25
N SER A 160 -1.77 3.77 22.37
CA SER A 160 -2.82 3.62 21.34
C SER A 160 -2.86 4.74 20.31
N TYR A 161 -1.84 5.59 20.24
CA TYR A 161 -1.82 6.74 19.34
C TYR A 161 -1.35 6.38 17.94
N GLY A 162 -1.87 7.11 16.95
CA GLY A 162 -1.33 7.15 15.60
C GLY A 162 -0.09 8.06 15.58
N THR A 163 1.05 7.47 15.27
CA THR A 163 2.37 8.10 15.33
C THR A 163 3.05 7.97 13.98
N ALA A 164 3.80 8.99 13.59
CA ALA A 164 4.62 8.97 12.38
C ALA A 164 6.07 9.33 12.70
N ILE A 165 7.00 8.77 11.93
CA ILE A 165 8.43 9.03 12.05
C ILE A 165 9.06 9.17 10.67
N VAL A 166 10.07 10.05 10.56
CA VAL A 166 10.80 10.31 9.32
C VAL A 166 12.13 9.59 9.33
N GLY A 167 12.36 8.77 8.31
CA GLY A 167 13.59 8.01 8.10
C GLY A 167 14.48 8.62 7.03
N THR A 168 15.79 8.61 7.27
CA THR A 168 16.83 8.99 6.30
C THR A 168 17.68 7.79 5.96
N VAL A 169 17.62 7.35 4.72
CA VAL A 169 18.45 6.25 4.21
C VAL A 169 19.86 6.76 3.88
N SER A 170 20.86 6.01 4.26
CA SER A 170 22.27 6.25 3.90
C SER A 170 22.97 4.91 3.69
N GLY A 171 23.37 4.63 2.46
CA GLY A 171 23.96 3.34 2.08
C GLY A 171 22.97 2.19 2.27
N THR A 172 23.24 1.31 3.23
CA THR A 172 22.41 0.15 3.59
C THR A 172 21.78 0.30 4.98
N SER A 173 21.78 1.50 5.55
CA SER A 173 21.21 1.79 6.86
C SER A 173 20.14 2.89 6.77
N ILE A 174 19.32 3.00 7.81
CA ILE A 174 18.34 4.05 7.99
C ILE A 174 18.47 4.64 9.39
N SER A 175 18.33 5.94 9.51
CA SER A 175 18.26 6.65 10.80
C SER A 175 16.93 7.38 10.90
N PHE A 176 16.42 7.55 12.12
CA PHE A 176 15.11 8.14 12.36
C PHE A 176 15.23 9.45 13.12
N GLY A 177 14.30 10.38 12.81
CA GLY A 177 14.09 11.60 13.55
C GLY A 177 13.22 11.40 14.80
N THR A 178 12.58 12.47 15.26
CA THR A 178 11.65 12.40 16.39
C THR A 178 10.25 11.97 15.93
N GLU A 179 9.63 11.10 16.70
CA GLU A 179 8.25 10.69 16.52
C GLU A 179 7.28 11.85 16.68
N VAL A 180 6.22 11.86 15.87
CA VAL A 180 5.15 12.86 15.91
C VAL A 180 3.80 12.17 15.92
N VAL A 181 2.98 12.48 16.93
CA VAL A 181 1.60 12.00 17.02
C VAL A 181 0.73 12.80 16.05
N TYR A 182 0.07 12.09 15.09
CA TYR A 182 -0.93 12.68 14.20
C TYR A 182 -2.36 12.39 14.66
N GLN A 183 -2.54 11.39 15.54
CA GLN A 183 -3.84 11.02 16.10
C GLN A 183 -3.67 10.58 17.56
N SER A 184 -4.28 11.29 18.49
CA SER A 184 -4.21 11.02 19.94
C SER A 184 -5.25 10.00 20.42
N SER A 185 -5.69 9.12 19.54
CA SER A 185 -6.55 7.97 19.85
C SER A 185 -6.14 6.79 18.96
N ASN A 186 -6.86 5.67 19.07
CA ASN A 186 -6.60 4.48 18.26
C ASN A 186 -6.48 4.80 16.77
N SER A 187 -5.45 4.31 16.12
CA SER A 187 -5.20 4.45 14.68
C SER A 187 -4.89 3.09 14.06
N GLU A 188 -5.75 2.64 13.17
CA GLU A 188 -5.64 1.33 12.52
C GLU A 188 -5.67 1.45 11.00
N TYR A 189 -5.15 0.43 10.33
CA TYR A 189 -5.11 0.34 8.86
C TYR A 189 -4.44 1.54 8.19
N ASN A 190 -3.29 1.98 8.71
CA ASN A 190 -2.58 3.16 8.22
C ASN A 190 -2.11 2.98 6.78
N ALA A 191 -2.54 3.88 5.89
CA ALA A 191 -2.06 4.01 4.52
C ALA A 191 -1.32 5.33 4.34
N VAL A 192 -0.09 5.26 3.83
CA VAL A 192 0.78 6.43 3.61
C VAL A 192 0.92 6.66 2.11
N THR A 193 0.53 7.83 1.64
CA THR A 193 0.57 8.20 0.21
C THR A 193 1.31 9.54 0.05
N PHE A 194 2.26 9.61 -0.88
CA PHE A 194 2.93 10.86 -1.21
C PHE A 194 2.23 11.54 -2.39
N ASP A 195 1.74 12.76 -2.16
CA ASP A 195 1.24 13.68 -3.16
C ASP A 195 2.41 14.51 -3.71
N SER A 196 2.94 14.12 -4.86
CA SER A 196 4.08 14.78 -5.48
C SER A 196 3.74 16.14 -6.09
N SER A 197 2.47 16.46 -6.31
CA SER A 197 2.06 17.77 -6.84
C SER A 197 2.09 18.87 -5.77
N ASN A 198 1.80 18.51 -4.51
CA ASN A 198 1.79 19.41 -3.38
C ASN A 198 3.00 19.18 -2.44
N ASN A 199 3.83 18.19 -2.68
CA ASN A 199 4.92 17.76 -1.81
C ASN A 199 4.41 17.49 -0.39
N LYS A 200 3.41 16.62 -0.27
CA LYS A 200 2.77 16.28 1.00
C LYS A 200 2.63 14.77 1.19
N ILE A 201 2.75 14.35 2.43
CA ILE A 201 2.37 13.01 2.86
C ILE A 201 0.90 13.04 3.31
N VAL A 202 0.10 12.12 2.80
CA VAL A 202 -1.24 11.87 3.30
C VAL A 202 -1.23 10.55 4.07
N VAL A 203 -1.56 10.61 5.37
CA VAL A 203 -1.78 9.43 6.20
C VAL A 203 -3.27 9.26 6.36
N ALA A 204 -3.82 8.18 5.79
CA ALA A 204 -5.21 7.79 5.97
C ALA A 204 -5.29 6.62 6.97
N TYR A 205 -6.28 6.64 7.85
CA TYR A 205 -6.43 5.69 8.95
C TYR A 205 -7.88 5.57 9.42
N THR A 206 -8.14 4.53 10.19
CA THR A 206 -9.39 4.39 10.95
C THR A 206 -9.14 4.69 12.41
N CYS A 207 -9.95 5.54 13.02
CA CYS A 207 -9.90 5.77 14.45
C CYS A 207 -11.27 5.68 15.10
N ALA A 208 -11.31 5.34 16.39
CA ALA A 208 -12.55 5.14 17.14
C ALA A 208 -13.41 6.42 17.25
N ALA A 209 -12.78 7.60 17.20
CA ALA A 209 -13.46 8.87 17.41
C ALA A 209 -14.11 9.44 16.13
N THR A 210 -13.48 9.24 14.97
CA THR A 210 -13.88 9.89 13.71
C THR A 210 -13.96 8.93 12.52
N ASN A 211 -13.84 7.60 12.77
CA ASN A 211 -13.90 6.57 11.74
C ASN A 211 -12.82 6.76 10.65
N GLY A 212 -13.17 6.72 9.38
CA GLY A 212 -12.23 6.92 8.28
C GLY A 212 -11.75 8.36 8.18
N THR A 213 -10.48 8.60 8.44
CA THR A 213 -9.88 9.94 8.60
C THR A 213 -8.54 10.02 7.87
N ALA A 214 -8.16 11.20 7.43
CA ALA A 214 -6.84 11.48 6.85
C ALA A 214 -6.23 12.76 7.41
N SER A 215 -4.90 12.73 7.58
CA SER A 215 -4.08 13.88 7.99
C SER A 215 -3.03 14.18 6.92
N VAL A 216 -2.80 15.46 6.63
CA VAL A 216 -1.80 15.90 5.65
C VAL A 216 -0.54 16.34 6.36
N GLY A 217 0.57 15.67 6.05
CA GLY A 217 1.88 15.90 6.64
C GLY A 217 2.83 16.68 5.73
N THR A 218 3.65 17.52 6.33
CA THR A 218 4.75 18.23 5.67
C THR A 218 6.07 17.78 6.28
N VAL A 219 6.92 17.14 5.49
CA VAL A 219 8.27 16.74 5.91
C VAL A 219 9.20 17.94 5.86
N SER A 220 10.00 18.12 6.91
CA SER A 220 11.06 19.13 6.99
C SER A 220 12.26 18.55 7.73
N GLY A 221 13.37 18.35 7.02
CA GLY A 221 14.55 17.68 7.58
C GLY A 221 14.23 16.26 8.02
N THR A 222 14.33 15.99 9.31
CA THR A 222 14.04 14.66 9.91
C THR A 222 12.75 14.65 10.73
N SER A 223 11.88 15.65 10.55
CA SER A 223 10.60 15.76 11.24
C SER A 223 9.45 15.88 10.26
N ILE A 224 8.23 15.63 10.73
CA ILE A 224 6.99 15.83 10.00
C ILE A 224 6.02 16.63 10.88
N SER A 225 5.26 17.55 10.28
CA SER A 225 4.16 18.25 10.95
C SER A 225 2.86 17.97 10.23
N PHE A 226 1.76 17.81 10.97
CA PHE A 226 0.45 17.50 10.40
C PHE A 226 -0.52 18.67 10.55
N GLY A 227 -1.34 18.87 9.52
CA GLY A 227 -2.51 19.75 9.59
C GLY A 227 -3.68 19.07 10.29
N THR A 228 -4.82 19.78 10.34
CA THR A 228 -6.04 19.24 10.95
C THR A 228 -6.55 18.01 10.19
N ALA A 229 -6.84 16.96 10.92
CA ALA A 229 -7.40 15.73 10.38
C ALA A 229 -8.81 15.96 9.79
N VAL A 230 -9.09 15.31 8.66
CA VAL A 230 -10.37 15.43 7.94
C VAL A 230 -10.96 14.04 7.74
N ALA A 231 -12.21 13.85 8.15
CA ALA A 231 -12.91 12.59 7.94
C ALA A 231 -13.34 12.43 6.47
N PHE A 232 -13.03 11.29 5.87
CA PHE A 232 -13.55 10.87 4.55
C PHE A 232 -14.76 9.92 4.69
N ASN A 233 -14.89 9.26 5.82
CA ASN A 233 -16.05 8.42 6.18
C ASN A 233 -16.41 8.64 7.65
N PRO A 234 -17.18 9.69 7.97
CA PRO A 234 -17.43 10.08 9.37
C PRO A 234 -18.43 9.17 10.09
N THR A 235 -19.11 8.29 9.38
CA THR A 235 -20.24 7.52 9.95
C THR A 235 -19.91 6.08 10.26
N ARG A 236 -18.79 5.55 9.71
CA ARG A 236 -18.44 4.12 9.79
C ARG A 236 -16.95 3.88 9.82
N SER A 237 -16.56 2.72 10.38
CA SER A 237 -15.18 2.25 10.32
C SER A 237 -14.77 1.95 8.87
N SER A 238 -13.56 2.35 8.53
CA SER A 238 -12.94 2.16 7.21
C SER A 238 -11.73 1.24 7.36
N ASN A 239 -11.95 -0.06 7.19
CA ASN A 239 -10.95 -1.09 7.42
C ASN A 239 -10.17 -1.39 6.13
N TYR A 240 -9.01 -2.04 6.26
CA TYR A 240 -8.16 -2.44 5.14
C TYR A 240 -7.89 -1.28 4.16
N LEU A 241 -7.48 -0.14 4.69
CA LEU A 241 -7.19 1.07 3.93
C LEU A 241 -5.99 0.89 3.01
N SER A 242 -6.12 1.40 1.79
CA SER A 242 -5.01 1.62 0.87
C SER A 242 -5.15 2.96 0.16
N GLY A 243 -4.02 3.53 -0.28
CA GLY A 243 -3.99 4.82 -0.94
C GLY A 243 -3.05 4.83 -2.14
N ALA A 244 -3.39 5.61 -3.16
CA ALA A 244 -2.55 5.88 -4.32
C ALA A 244 -2.66 7.35 -4.72
N PHE A 245 -1.58 7.89 -5.30
CA PHE A 245 -1.58 9.22 -5.88
C PHE A 245 -1.72 9.12 -7.40
N ASP A 246 -2.79 9.69 -7.93
CA ASP A 246 -3.03 9.88 -9.38
C ASP A 246 -2.31 11.15 -9.82
N SER A 247 -1.12 11.00 -10.39
CA SER A 247 -0.31 12.13 -10.87
C SER A 247 -0.87 12.80 -12.12
N ASN A 248 -1.80 12.16 -12.85
CA ASN A 248 -2.46 12.77 -14.00
C ASN A 248 -3.52 13.78 -13.58
N SER A 249 -4.32 13.45 -12.56
CA SER A 249 -5.37 14.35 -12.04
C SER A 249 -4.92 15.15 -10.81
N ASN A 250 -3.73 14.89 -10.27
CA ASN A 250 -3.19 15.45 -9.02
C ASN A 250 -4.15 15.20 -7.85
N LYS A 251 -4.54 13.94 -7.65
CA LYS A 251 -5.47 13.52 -6.61
C LYS A 251 -4.95 12.34 -5.81
N VAL A 252 -5.27 12.32 -4.54
CA VAL A 252 -5.13 11.15 -3.67
C VAL A 252 -6.40 10.31 -3.79
N VAL A 253 -6.26 9.03 -4.03
CA VAL A 253 -7.39 8.09 -4.05
C VAL A 253 -7.24 7.14 -2.89
N LEU A 254 -8.29 6.97 -2.09
CA LEU A 254 -8.35 6.02 -0.99
C LEU A 254 -9.37 4.92 -1.31
N TYR A 255 -9.02 3.69 -0.99
CA TYR A 255 -9.92 2.54 -1.05
C TYR A 255 -9.98 1.88 0.33
N TYR A 256 -11.20 1.55 0.77
CA TYR A 256 -11.45 0.99 2.09
C TYR A 256 -12.66 0.05 2.10
N SER A 257 -12.69 -0.85 3.07
CA SER A 257 -13.87 -1.64 3.41
C SER A 257 -14.77 -0.82 4.33
N ASP A 258 -16.02 -0.62 3.93
CA ASP A 258 -17.01 0.12 4.72
C ASP A 258 -17.76 -0.85 5.65
N SER A 259 -17.45 -0.83 6.94
CA SER A 259 -18.01 -1.72 7.97
C SER A 259 -18.97 -0.93 8.89
N PRO A 260 -20.11 -1.51 9.38
CA PRO A 260 -20.47 -2.92 9.42
C PRO A 260 -21.62 -3.36 8.51
N THR A 261 -21.91 -2.69 7.41
CA THR A 261 -23.05 -3.09 6.57
C THR A 261 -22.69 -4.12 5.53
N ALA A 262 -23.28 -5.30 5.63
CA ALA A 262 -23.18 -6.39 4.64
C ALA A 262 -23.70 -6.05 3.21
N ALA A 263 -24.10 -4.81 2.97
CA ALA A 263 -24.68 -4.40 1.68
C ALA A 263 -23.69 -3.57 0.81
N ILE A 264 -22.59 -3.05 1.39
CA ILE A 264 -21.61 -2.21 0.68
C ILE A 264 -20.22 -2.70 1.05
N GLY A 265 -19.58 -3.46 0.16
CA GLY A 265 -18.31 -4.12 0.45
C GLY A 265 -17.11 -3.19 0.49
N GLY A 266 -16.81 -2.54 -0.61
CA GLY A 266 -15.66 -1.65 -0.75
C GLY A 266 -16.07 -0.28 -1.26
N MET A 267 -15.41 0.75 -0.77
CA MET A 267 -15.64 2.15 -1.16
C MET A 267 -14.35 2.81 -1.60
N CYS A 268 -14.46 3.68 -2.57
CA CYS A 268 -13.36 4.48 -3.07
C CYS A 268 -13.72 5.97 -3.00
N VAL A 269 -12.78 6.82 -2.59
CA VAL A 269 -13.00 8.27 -2.49
C VAL A 269 -11.79 9.03 -3.02
N VAL A 270 -12.05 10.18 -3.66
CA VAL A 270 -11.04 11.07 -4.23
C VAL A 270 -10.78 12.23 -3.29
N GLY A 271 -9.53 12.44 -2.91
CA GLY A 271 -9.05 13.52 -2.07
C GLY A 271 -8.29 14.59 -2.87
N THR A 272 -8.50 15.85 -2.53
CA THR A 272 -7.76 17.00 -3.05
C THR A 272 -6.99 17.66 -1.92
N VAL A 273 -5.67 17.60 -1.99
CA VAL A 273 -4.79 18.27 -1.02
C VAL A 273 -4.66 19.75 -1.35
N SER A 274 -4.73 20.59 -0.34
CA SER A 274 -4.50 22.04 -0.43
C SER A 274 -3.80 22.53 0.83
N GLY A 275 -2.56 22.96 0.71
CA GLY A 275 -1.73 23.33 1.85
C GLY A 275 -1.52 22.14 2.80
N THR A 276 -2.01 22.25 4.03
CA THR A 276 -1.94 21.19 5.06
C THR A 276 -3.29 20.52 5.33
N SER A 277 -4.25 20.68 4.41
CA SER A 277 -5.58 20.09 4.52
C SER A 277 -5.90 19.22 3.29
N ILE A 278 -6.93 18.39 3.40
CA ILE A 278 -7.47 17.58 2.30
C ILE A 278 -8.99 17.70 2.31
N SER A 279 -9.60 17.78 1.13
CA SER A 279 -11.05 17.69 0.97
C SER A 279 -11.40 16.46 0.16
N PHE A 280 -12.53 15.84 0.44
CA PHE A 280 -12.96 14.62 -0.23
C PHE A 280 -14.22 14.82 -1.07
N GLY A 281 -14.28 14.17 -2.21
CA GLY A 281 -15.49 14.06 -3.02
C GLY A 281 -16.46 13.02 -2.44
N THR A 282 -17.48 12.66 -3.22
CA THR A 282 -18.42 11.59 -2.83
C THR A 282 -17.77 10.22 -3.01
N ALA A 283 -17.87 9.39 -1.99
CA ALA A 283 -17.38 8.01 -2.05
C ALA A 283 -18.24 7.16 -2.99
N VAL A 284 -17.60 6.27 -3.74
CA VAL A 284 -18.21 5.41 -4.75
C VAL A 284 -17.97 3.95 -4.39
N ALA A 285 -19.00 3.11 -4.54
CA ALA A 285 -18.88 1.67 -4.32
C ALA A 285 -17.96 1.00 -5.36
N VAL A 286 -17.15 0.04 -4.91
CA VAL A 286 -16.26 -0.75 -5.76
C VAL A 286 -16.80 -2.17 -5.84
N GLY A 287 -17.36 -2.52 -7.02
CA GLY A 287 -17.97 -3.82 -7.25
C GLY A 287 -19.28 -4.02 -6.46
N THR A 288 -19.76 -5.25 -6.44
CA THR A 288 -21.05 -5.66 -5.85
C THR A 288 -20.90 -6.64 -4.69
N SER A 289 -19.69 -6.74 -4.10
CA SER A 289 -19.44 -7.63 -2.96
C SER A 289 -20.17 -7.13 -1.71
N THR A 290 -20.64 -8.04 -0.89
CA THR A 290 -21.26 -7.70 0.40
C THR A 290 -20.23 -7.46 1.51
N SER A 291 -18.96 -7.83 1.28
CA SER A 291 -17.83 -7.57 2.17
C SER A 291 -16.56 -7.45 1.35
N SER A 292 -15.69 -6.53 1.71
CA SER A 292 -14.37 -6.32 1.10
C SER A 292 -13.29 -6.35 2.18
N SER A 293 -12.11 -6.91 1.85
CA SER A 293 -10.97 -6.93 2.77
C SER A 293 -9.66 -7.07 1.98
N PHE A 294 -8.52 -6.83 2.66
CA PHE A 294 -7.20 -6.88 2.04
C PHE A 294 -7.13 -6.05 0.77
N THR A 295 -7.49 -4.78 0.87
CA THR A 295 -7.53 -3.85 -0.27
C THR A 295 -6.13 -3.40 -0.67
N ALA A 296 -5.91 -3.18 -1.96
CA ALA A 296 -4.70 -2.59 -2.50
C ALA A 296 -5.02 -1.64 -3.64
N LEU A 297 -4.28 -0.54 -3.72
CA LEU A 297 -4.35 0.43 -4.80
C LEU A 297 -3.00 0.61 -5.48
N SER A 298 -3.02 0.85 -6.78
CA SER A 298 -1.91 1.46 -7.51
C SER A 298 -2.43 2.38 -8.60
N PHE A 299 -1.65 3.38 -8.96
CA PHE A 299 -1.90 4.24 -10.13
C PHE A 299 -1.07 3.73 -11.31
N ASP A 300 -1.76 3.35 -12.38
CA ASP A 300 -1.16 3.00 -13.66
C ASP A 300 -1.07 4.26 -14.51
N SER A 301 0.13 4.87 -14.54
CA SER A 301 0.38 6.12 -15.27
C SER A 301 0.41 5.93 -16.79
N SER A 302 0.55 4.70 -17.29
CA SER A 302 0.56 4.43 -18.74
C SER A 302 -0.81 4.60 -19.39
N VAL A 303 -1.87 4.39 -18.60
CA VAL A 303 -3.28 4.51 -19.06
C VAL A 303 -4.10 5.48 -18.20
N ASN A 304 -3.47 6.14 -17.22
CA ASN A 304 -4.12 7.06 -16.28
C ASN A 304 -5.31 6.42 -15.56
N LYS A 305 -5.08 5.26 -14.93
CA LYS A 305 -6.12 4.51 -14.21
C LYS A 305 -5.66 4.12 -12.81
N ILE A 306 -6.65 4.03 -11.92
CA ILE A 306 -6.48 3.45 -10.59
C ILE A 306 -6.82 1.96 -10.67
N MET A 307 -5.88 1.10 -10.30
CA MET A 307 -6.08 -0.33 -10.12
C MET A 307 -6.48 -0.59 -8.67
N MET A 308 -7.58 -1.33 -8.46
CA MET A 308 -8.16 -1.61 -7.15
C MET A 308 -8.32 -3.12 -6.98
N ALA A 309 -7.47 -3.75 -6.17
CA ALA A 309 -7.56 -5.17 -5.88
C ALA A 309 -8.10 -5.40 -4.47
N TYR A 310 -8.92 -6.43 -4.29
CA TYR A 310 -9.54 -6.76 -3.02
C TYR A 310 -10.01 -8.20 -2.95
N ARG A 311 -10.16 -8.71 -1.73
CA ARG A 311 -10.93 -9.93 -1.48
C ARG A 311 -12.39 -9.55 -1.26
N GLY A 312 -13.28 -10.03 -2.11
CA GLY A 312 -14.72 -9.78 -2.02
C GLY A 312 -15.50 -11.04 -1.68
N TYR A 313 -16.59 -10.91 -0.92
CA TYR A 313 -17.53 -11.99 -0.60
C TYR A 313 -18.73 -11.96 -1.52
N PHE A 314 -18.99 -13.07 -2.22
CA PHE A 314 -20.07 -13.22 -3.21
C PHE A 314 -20.76 -14.57 -3.02
N SER A 315 -22.04 -14.56 -2.72
CA SER A 315 -22.91 -15.78 -2.69
C SER A 315 -22.28 -16.98 -1.95
N GLY A 316 -21.67 -16.72 -0.78
CA GLY A 316 -21.08 -17.79 0.05
C GLY A 316 -19.59 -18.04 -0.18
N THR A 317 -18.94 -17.37 -1.15
CA THR A 317 -17.53 -17.61 -1.50
C THR A 317 -16.73 -16.32 -1.50
N TYR A 318 -15.49 -16.37 -1.01
CA TYR A 318 -14.53 -15.29 -1.15
C TYR A 318 -13.75 -15.43 -2.46
N LEU A 319 -13.64 -14.32 -3.19
CA LEU A 319 -12.92 -14.24 -4.46
C LEU A 319 -11.91 -13.10 -4.42
N GLY A 320 -10.79 -13.28 -5.11
CA GLY A 320 -9.87 -12.19 -5.45
C GLY A 320 -10.43 -11.37 -6.62
N ARG A 321 -10.67 -10.09 -6.43
CA ARG A 321 -11.31 -9.18 -7.40
C ARG A 321 -10.40 -8.00 -7.74
N LEU A 322 -10.50 -7.56 -8.98
CA LEU A 322 -9.82 -6.37 -9.49
C LEU A 322 -10.82 -5.48 -10.22
N ALA A 323 -10.84 -4.21 -9.85
CA ALA A 323 -11.59 -3.16 -10.53
C ALA A 323 -10.63 -2.07 -11.06
N VAL A 324 -11.10 -1.31 -12.05
CA VAL A 324 -10.35 -0.19 -12.64
C VAL A 324 -11.16 1.09 -12.46
N GLY A 325 -10.50 2.14 -11.94
CA GLY A 325 -11.10 3.45 -11.72
C GLY A 325 -10.53 4.52 -12.66
N THR A 326 -11.38 5.48 -13.02
CA THR A 326 -10.98 6.69 -13.75
C THR A 326 -11.36 7.91 -12.92
N VAL A 327 -10.38 8.69 -12.51
CA VAL A 327 -10.59 9.93 -11.75
C VAL A 327 -10.97 11.07 -12.70
N SER A 328 -11.97 11.86 -12.31
CA SER A 328 -12.38 13.08 -12.99
C SER A 328 -12.80 14.14 -11.98
N GLY A 329 -12.03 15.19 -11.84
CA GLY A 329 -12.23 16.21 -10.81
C GLY A 329 -12.12 15.63 -9.39
N THR A 330 -13.21 15.66 -8.63
CA THR A 330 -13.31 15.09 -7.27
C THR A 330 -14.08 13.77 -7.23
N SER A 331 -14.32 13.17 -8.38
CA SER A 331 -15.10 11.93 -8.52
C SER A 331 -14.26 10.83 -9.17
N ILE A 332 -14.66 9.58 -8.99
CA ILE A 332 -14.10 8.42 -9.66
C ILE A 332 -15.21 7.56 -10.24
N THR A 333 -15.03 7.12 -11.48
CA THR A 333 -15.92 6.11 -12.11
C THR A 333 -15.21 4.77 -12.04
N VAL A 334 -15.87 3.75 -11.54
CA VAL A 334 -15.31 2.41 -11.34
C VAL A 334 -15.97 1.44 -12.32
N ALA A 335 -15.13 0.70 -13.06
CA ALA A 335 -15.57 -0.38 -13.94
C ALA A 335 -15.98 -1.63 -13.15
N ASP A 336 -16.73 -2.52 -13.81
CA ASP A 336 -17.07 -3.82 -13.25
C ASP A 336 -15.81 -4.63 -12.91
N ALA A 337 -15.79 -5.17 -11.70
CA ALA A 337 -14.64 -5.92 -11.24
C ALA A 337 -14.55 -7.30 -11.90
N ILE A 338 -13.35 -7.69 -12.31
CA ILE A 338 -13.02 -9.03 -12.80
C ILE A 338 -12.47 -9.90 -11.66
N THR A 339 -12.55 -11.22 -11.81
CA THR A 339 -11.94 -12.18 -10.87
C THR A 339 -10.51 -12.48 -11.28
N PHE A 340 -9.54 -12.21 -10.39
CA PHE A 340 -8.15 -12.62 -10.61
C PHE A 340 -7.84 -13.94 -9.92
N ASN A 341 -8.59 -14.30 -8.86
CA ASN A 341 -8.47 -15.57 -8.18
C ASN A 341 -9.86 -16.07 -7.76
N ALA A 342 -10.22 -17.28 -8.18
CA ALA A 342 -11.50 -17.91 -7.86
C ALA A 342 -11.55 -18.55 -6.45
N ALA A 343 -10.58 -18.20 -5.59
CA ALA A 343 -10.45 -18.65 -4.21
C ALA A 343 -10.14 -17.47 -3.27
N ASN A 344 -10.06 -17.75 -1.98
CA ASN A 344 -9.62 -16.77 -0.99
C ASN A 344 -8.29 -16.13 -1.40
N SER A 345 -8.20 -14.81 -1.20
CA SER A 345 -6.99 -14.03 -1.45
C SER A 345 -6.71 -13.14 -0.25
N TYR A 346 -5.57 -13.34 0.37
CA TYR A 346 -5.15 -12.62 1.58
C TYR A 346 -3.95 -11.75 1.28
N TYR A 347 -3.72 -10.72 2.10
CA TYR A 347 -2.53 -9.87 2.04
C TYR A 347 -2.23 -9.38 0.62
N ILE A 348 -3.23 -8.80 0.00
CA ILE A 348 -3.17 -8.31 -1.39
C ILE A 348 -2.33 -7.05 -1.43
N SER A 349 -1.42 -6.96 -2.42
CA SER A 349 -0.63 -5.76 -2.69
C SER A 349 -0.52 -5.52 -4.20
N LEU A 350 -0.44 -4.25 -4.60
CA LEU A 350 -0.29 -3.80 -5.98
C LEU A 350 0.94 -2.90 -6.11
N ALA A 351 1.75 -3.13 -7.14
CA ALA A 351 2.83 -2.25 -7.55
C ALA A 351 2.78 -2.02 -9.06
N PHE A 352 2.94 -0.78 -9.50
CA PHE A 352 3.00 -0.45 -10.92
C PHE A 352 4.45 -0.44 -11.42
N ASP A 353 4.75 -1.33 -12.34
CA ASP A 353 6.02 -1.38 -13.09
C ASP A 353 5.91 -0.41 -14.28
N SER A 354 6.50 0.77 -14.13
CA SER A 354 6.49 1.81 -15.15
C SER A 354 7.40 1.49 -16.35
N ASN A 355 8.32 0.54 -16.22
CA ASN A 355 9.16 0.09 -17.32
C ASN A 355 8.39 -0.88 -18.25
N ALA A 356 7.68 -1.84 -17.65
CA ALA A 356 6.85 -2.78 -18.40
C ALA A 356 5.46 -2.25 -18.73
N ASN A 357 5.04 -1.12 -18.13
CA ASN A 357 3.68 -0.58 -18.16
C ASN A 357 2.65 -1.63 -17.71
N LYS A 358 2.90 -2.23 -16.55
CA LYS A 358 2.08 -3.28 -15.96
C LYS A 358 1.90 -3.07 -14.45
N SER A 359 0.69 -3.28 -13.97
CA SER A 359 0.46 -3.44 -12.54
C SER A 359 0.67 -4.89 -12.13
N VAL A 360 1.50 -5.11 -11.12
CA VAL A 360 1.78 -6.43 -10.55
C VAL A 360 1.01 -6.58 -9.26
N LEU A 361 0.22 -7.64 -9.20
CA LEU A 361 -0.61 -8.01 -8.06
C LEU A 361 0.04 -9.18 -7.32
N SER A 362 0.33 -9.03 -6.03
CA SER A 362 0.78 -10.10 -5.15
C SER A 362 -0.30 -10.44 -4.11
N TYR A 363 -0.45 -11.72 -3.80
CA TYR A 363 -1.42 -12.20 -2.81
C TYR A 363 -1.05 -13.59 -2.28
N SER A 364 -1.64 -13.98 -1.15
CA SER A 364 -1.61 -15.34 -0.61
C SER A 364 -2.97 -16.02 -0.85
N SER A 365 -2.97 -17.29 -1.22
CA SER A 365 -4.17 -18.10 -1.46
C SER A 365 -4.14 -19.41 -0.69
#